data_1b3b134a259a05153e5038e35c050d30
#
_entry.id   1b3b134a259a05153e5038e35c050d30
#
_cell.length_a   1.000
_cell.length_b   1.000
_cell.length_c   1.000
_cell.angle_alpha   90.00
_cell.angle_beta   90.00
_cell.angle_gamma   90.00
#
_symmetry.space_group_name_H-M   'P 1'
#
loop_
_entity.id
_entity.type
_entity.pdbx_description
1 polymer ?
#
loop_
_entity_poly.entity_id
_entity_poly.type
_entity_poly.pdbx_seq_one_letter_code
_entity_poly.pdbx_strand_id
1 'polypeptide(L)'
;ALNPSLNRVNLKMHQNTSHFTSKGDKAQGAIATTTLVPYSVVQIHGWINPTVAKSTDLKEDDLKKMFKALWYGTGGEGSSFSRSKVGQDSLLLLIIDYKENFDKLYGIDRTIKLEPNKGMKDEQIRSMDDYALDFTKLKELAKNDKIEKIRFYTEIDKIKNELNGEKFEEMSL
;
A
#
# COMPACT_ATOMS: atom_id res chain seq x y z
N ALA A 1 1.04 -9.84 8.80
CA ALA A 1 0.25 -9.90 7.57
C ALA A 1 1.20 -9.84 6.37
N LEU A 2 0.97 -10.66 5.36
CA LEU A 2 1.69 -10.58 4.09
C LEU A 2 0.94 -9.56 3.22
N ASN A 3 1.61 -8.47 2.88
CA ASN A 3 1.07 -7.47 1.96
C ASN A 3 1.64 -7.77 0.57
N PRO A 4 0.84 -8.31 -0.36
CA PRO A 4 1.32 -8.67 -1.67
C PRO A 4 1.64 -7.42 -2.50
N SER A 5 2.69 -7.51 -3.32
CA SER A 5 2.93 -6.54 -4.38
C SER A 5 1.97 -6.76 -5.53
N LEU A 6 1.49 -5.69 -6.16
CA LEU A 6 0.67 -5.76 -7.38
C LEU A 6 1.49 -6.15 -8.60
N ASN A 7 2.76 -5.78 -8.63
CA ASN A 7 3.70 -6.14 -9.69
C ASN A 7 4.69 -7.20 -9.22
N ARG A 8 5.19 -8.00 -10.13
CA ARG A 8 6.30 -8.91 -9.87
C ARG A 8 7.60 -8.10 -9.74
N VAL A 9 8.42 -8.48 -8.75
CA VAL A 9 9.70 -7.83 -8.49
C VAL A 9 10.82 -8.83 -8.46
N ASN A 10 11.94 -8.49 -9.11
CA ASN A 10 13.17 -9.23 -8.97
C ASN A 10 13.98 -8.62 -7.82
N LEU A 11 14.14 -9.40 -6.77
CA LEU A 11 14.96 -9.01 -5.63
C LEU A 11 16.44 -8.99 -6.05
N LYS A 12 17.10 -7.87 -5.77
CA LYS A 12 18.55 -7.76 -5.93
C LYS A 12 19.20 -7.93 -4.57
N MET A 13 20.09 -8.90 -4.45
CA MET A 13 20.90 -9.10 -3.25
C MET A 13 22.27 -8.47 -3.46
N HIS A 14 22.66 -7.60 -2.55
CA HIS A 14 24.01 -7.06 -2.44
C HIS A 14 24.70 -7.64 -1.23
N GLN A 15 25.88 -8.19 -1.45
CA GLN A 15 26.73 -8.73 -0.42
C GLN A 15 27.89 -7.77 -0.20
N ASN A 16 27.99 -7.20 0.99
CA ASN A 16 29.10 -6.35 1.40
C ASN A 16 29.97 -7.14 2.37
N THR A 17 31.23 -7.31 2.02
CA THR A 17 32.23 -7.91 2.90
C THR A 17 33.15 -6.79 3.38
N SER A 18 33.20 -6.56 4.67
CA SER A 18 34.21 -5.66 5.25
C SER A 18 35.24 -6.48 5.99
N HIS A 19 36.51 -6.25 5.65
CA HIS A 19 37.62 -6.79 6.37
C HIS A 19 38.14 -5.72 7.34
N PHE A 20 37.98 -5.97 8.64
CA PHE A 20 38.65 -5.17 9.66
C PHE A 20 39.98 -5.85 9.96
N THR A 21 41.10 -5.25 9.55
CA THR A 21 42.42 -5.63 10.04
C THR A 21 42.63 -5.02 11.41
N SER A 22 42.32 -5.74 12.47
CA SER A 22 42.90 -5.42 13.78
C SER A 22 44.36 -5.87 13.77
N LYS A 23 45.23 -5.07 14.35
CA LYS A 23 46.62 -5.48 14.60
C LYS A 23 46.64 -6.70 15.56
N GLY A 24 46.61 -7.88 15.01
CA GLY A 24 46.59 -9.13 15.73
C GLY A 24 46.04 -10.29 14.86
N ASP A 25 46.46 -11.50 15.08
CA ASP A 25 46.27 -12.70 14.26
C ASP A 25 44.83 -13.20 14.02
N LYS A 26 43.83 -12.38 14.27
CA LYS A 26 42.41 -12.71 13.99
C LYS A 26 41.76 -11.65 13.12
N ALA A 27 41.80 -11.85 11.81
CA ALA A 27 41.00 -11.12 10.88
C ALA A 27 39.51 -11.52 11.05
N GLN A 28 38.68 -10.67 11.65
CA GLN A 28 37.24 -10.86 11.65
C GLN A 28 36.67 -10.12 10.45
N GLY A 29 36.13 -10.86 9.50
CA GLY A 29 35.34 -10.30 8.40
C GLY A 29 33.84 -10.27 8.77
N ALA A 30 33.20 -9.15 8.55
CA ALA A 30 31.73 -9.06 8.64
C ALA A 30 31.13 -9.13 7.22
N ILE A 31 30.17 -10.04 7.04
CA ILE A 31 29.42 -10.17 5.81
C ILE A 31 28.03 -9.63 6.08
N ALA A 32 27.62 -8.58 5.35
CA ALA A 32 26.27 -8.04 5.38
C ALA A 32 25.58 -8.31 4.05
N THR A 33 24.40 -8.91 4.11
CA THR A 33 23.55 -9.08 2.91
C THR A 33 22.40 -8.08 2.95
N THR A 34 22.27 -7.28 1.91
CA THR A 34 21.16 -6.32 1.75
C THR A 34 20.30 -6.74 0.58
N THR A 35 18.99 -6.82 0.79
CA THR A 35 18.04 -7.09 -0.28
C THR A 35 17.43 -5.76 -0.74
N LEU A 36 17.47 -5.50 -2.04
CA LEU A 36 16.89 -4.33 -2.66
C LEU A 36 15.67 -4.72 -3.49
N VAL A 37 14.57 -4.03 -3.27
CA VAL A 37 13.37 -4.06 -4.13
C VAL A 37 13.43 -2.82 -5.03
N PRO A 38 13.59 -2.97 -6.35
CA PRO A 38 13.76 -1.82 -7.25
C PRO A 38 12.53 -0.91 -7.32
N TYR A 39 11.36 -1.51 -7.44
CA TYR A 39 10.06 -0.83 -7.44
C TYR A 39 8.95 -1.82 -7.11
N SER A 40 8.03 -1.45 -6.25
CA SER A 40 6.90 -2.29 -5.88
C SER A 40 5.71 -1.45 -5.47
N VAL A 41 4.54 -1.78 -6.00
CA VAL A 41 3.26 -1.24 -5.52
C VAL A 41 2.64 -2.24 -4.58
N VAL A 42 2.51 -1.89 -3.32
CA VAL A 42 2.04 -2.79 -2.26
C VAL A 42 0.65 -2.39 -1.82
N GLN A 43 -0.24 -3.37 -1.65
CA GLN A 43 -1.54 -3.17 -1.02
C GLN A 43 -1.46 -3.53 0.47
N ILE A 44 -1.99 -2.65 1.31
CA ILE A 44 -2.14 -2.90 2.75
C ILE A 44 -3.63 -2.96 3.06
N HIS A 45 -4.06 -4.05 3.70
CA HIS A 45 -5.45 -4.25 4.07
C HIS A 45 -5.64 -4.19 5.58
N GLY A 46 -6.66 -3.47 6.00
CA GLY A 46 -7.10 -3.38 7.38
C GLY A 46 -8.61 -3.62 7.50
N TRP A 47 -9.05 -4.02 8.68
CA TRP A 47 -10.44 -4.25 9.01
C TRP A 47 -10.79 -3.49 10.28
N ILE A 48 -11.87 -2.72 10.22
CA ILE A 48 -12.44 -2.06 11.38
C ILE A 48 -13.71 -2.83 11.74
N ASN A 49 -13.71 -3.44 12.92
CA ASN A 49 -14.85 -4.21 13.42
C ASN A 49 -15.67 -3.34 14.37
N PRO A 50 -16.94 -3.00 14.04
CA PRO A 50 -17.78 -2.13 14.86
C PRO A 50 -18.04 -2.69 16.27
N THR A 51 -18.12 -4.02 16.42
CA THR A 51 -18.33 -4.64 17.72
C THR A 51 -17.11 -4.49 18.63
N VAL A 52 -15.91 -4.70 18.09
CA VAL A 52 -14.66 -4.49 18.82
C VAL A 52 -14.45 -3.00 19.10
N ALA A 53 -14.77 -2.13 18.14
CA ALA A 53 -14.69 -0.69 18.30
C ALA A 53 -15.49 -0.19 19.53
N LYS A 54 -16.69 -0.72 19.74
CA LYS A 54 -17.51 -0.40 20.94
C LYS A 54 -16.83 -0.82 22.24
N SER A 55 -16.18 -1.98 22.27
CA SER A 55 -15.51 -2.47 23.47
C SER A 55 -14.21 -1.75 23.81
N THR A 56 -13.57 -1.13 22.79
CA THR A 56 -12.32 -0.38 22.92
C THR A 56 -12.51 1.14 22.97
N ASP A 57 -13.76 1.61 22.99
CA ASP A 57 -14.13 3.04 22.94
C ASP A 57 -13.48 3.79 21.74
N LEU A 58 -13.32 3.08 20.62
CA LEU A 58 -12.78 3.66 19.40
C LEU A 58 -13.74 4.71 18.83
N LYS A 59 -13.27 5.94 18.69
CA LYS A 59 -14.05 7.09 18.20
C LYS A 59 -13.76 7.40 16.74
N GLU A 60 -14.67 8.12 16.13
CA GLU A 60 -14.49 8.56 14.74
C GLU A 60 -13.26 9.44 14.55
N ASP A 61 -12.92 10.25 15.55
CA ASP A 61 -11.70 11.05 15.55
C ASP A 61 -10.42 10.22 15.53
N ASP A 62 -10.44 9.05 16.17
CA ASP A 62 -9.31 8.12 16.14
C ASP A 62 -9.15 7.49 14.76
N LEU A 63 -10.27 7.21 14.09
CA LEU A 63 -10.25 6.74 12.70
C LEU A 63 -9.69 7.81 11.74
N LYS A 64 -10.10 9.07 11.89
CA LYS A 64 -9.56 10.19 11.11
C LYS A 64 -8.04 10.33 11.31
N LYS A 65 -7.59 10.27 12.56
CA LYS A 65 -6.15 10.30 12.87
C LYS A 65 -5.41 9.11 12.26
N MET A 66 -6.02 7.92 12.33
CA MET A 66 -5.45 6.72 11.73
C MET A 66 -5.33 6.85 10.20
N PHE A 67 -6.36 7.36 9.52
CA PHE A 67 -6.31 7.56 8.06
C PHE A 67 -5.24 8.58 7.67
N LYS A 68 -5.12 9.69 8.41
CA LYS A 68 -4.02 10.64 8.25
C LYS A 68 -2.66 9.97 8.44
N ALA A 69 -2.51 9.17 9.49
CA ALA A 69 -1.26 8.47 9.78
C ALA A 69 -0.91 7.45 8.70
N LEU A 70 -1.89 6.74 8.14
CA LEU A 70 -1.68 5.81 7.03
C LEU A 70 -1.24 6.53 5.76
N TRP A 71 -1.75 7.72 5.50
CA TRP A 71 -1.39 8.49 4.31
C TRP A 71 0.00 9.14 4.46
N TYR A 72 0.21 9.91 5.51
CA TYR A 72 1.44 10.70 5.70
C TYR A 72 2.59 9.93 6.35
N GLY A 73 2.30 8.80 7.00
CA GLY A 73 3.30 8.03 7.75
C GLY A 73 4.28 7.25 6.89
N THR A 74 4.01 7.08 5.58
CA THR A 74 4.89 6.34 4.65
C THR A 74 5.85 7.23 3.90
N GLY A 75 5.54 8.51 3.72
CA GLY A 75 6.34 9.50 3.00
C GLY A 75 6.43 10.83 3.74
N GLY A 76 7.27 11.72 3.27
CA GLY A 76 7.38 13.10 3.76
C GLY A 76 7.91 13.24 5.19
N GLU A 77 7.50 14.32 5.87
CA GLU A 77 7.99 14.69 7.22
C GLU A 77 7.63 13.68 8.31
N GLY A 78 6.57 12.90 8.11
CA GLY A 78 6.15 11.83 9.03
C GLY A 78 6.87 10.52 8.80
N SER A 79 7.67 10.39 7.74
CA SER A 79 8.36 9.15 7.43
C SER A 79 9.38 8.83 8.51
N SER A 80 9.34 7.60 8.92
CA SER A 80 10.21 7.09 9.98
C SER A 80 11.68 7.26 9.64
N PHE A 81 12.52 7.28 10.66
CA PHE A 81 13.97 7.28 10.59
C PHE A 81 14.57 6.03 9.89
N SER A 82 13.75 5.19 9.26
CA SER A 82 14.20 3.99 8.58
C SER A 82 14.58 4.28 7.13
N ARG A 83 15.82 4.01 6.79
CA ARG A 83 16.33 4.11 5.41
C ARG A 83 15.54 3.27 4.40
N SER A 84 14.88 2.20 4.86
CA SER A 84 14.08 1.33 3.99
C SER A 84 12.75 1.94 3.56
N LYS A 85 12.35 3.07 4.14
CA LYS A 85 11.09 3.75 3.85
C LYS A 85 11.26 5.07 3.09
N VAL A 86 12.49 5.48 2.82
CA VAL A 86 12.76 6.67 2.02
C VAL A 86 12.29 6.41 0.58
N GLY A 87 11.48 7.32 0.04
CA GLY A 87 10.92 7.19 -1.31
C GLY A 87 9.70 6.25 -1.41
N GLN A 88 9.05 5.94 -0.29
CA GLN A 88 7.72 5.31 -0.29
C GLN A 88 6.65 6.38 -0.26
N ASP A 89 5.70 6.31 -1.20
CA ASP A 89 4.59 7.24 -1.31
C ASP A 89 3.26 6.49 -1.24
N SER A 90 2.26 7.11 -0.60
CA SER A 90 0.88 6.63 -0.61
C SER A 90 0.23 7.05 -1.92
N LEU A 91 -0.32 6.08 -2.66
CA LEU A 91 -0.97 6.34 -3.95
C LEU A 91 -2.48 6.47 -3.82
N LEU A 92 -3.08 5.64 -3.00
CA LEU A 92 -4.52 5.57 -2.81
C LEU A 92 -4.84 5.06 -1.40
N LEU A 93 -5.67 5.78 -0.68
CA LEU A 93 -6.38 5.30 0.51
C LEU A 93 -7.82 5.00 0.11
N LEU A 94 -8.29 3.79 0.40
CA LEU A 94 -9.62 3.33 0.03
C LEU A 94 -10.32 2.73 1.24
N ILE A 95 -11.55 3.17 1.49
CA ILE A 95 -12.36 2.73 2.61
C ILE A 95 -13.69 2.22 2.07
N ILE A 96 -14.00 0.95 2.35
CA ILE A 96 -15.26 0.33 1.96
C ILE A 96 -16.18 0.33 3.17
N ASP A 97 -17.24 1.09 3.09
CA ASP A 97 -18.30 1.11 4.11
C ASP A 97 -19.37 0.10 3.73
N TYR A 98 -19.67 -0.80 4.67
CA TYR A 98 -20.71 -1.81 4.51
C TYR A 98 -22.03 -1.33 5.10
N LYS A 99 -23.16 -1.78 4.52
CA LYS A 99 -24.49 -1.44 5.05
C LYS A 99 -24.76 -2.03 6.42
N GLU A 100 -24.35 -3.28 6.60
CA GLU A 100 -24.58 -4.00 7.86
C GLU A 100 -23.27 -4.30 8.58
N ASN A 101 -23.29 -4.31 9.90
CA ASN A 101 -22.10 -4.48 10.74
C ASN A 101 -21.34 -5.79 10.50
N PHE A 102 -22.00 -6.81 9.99
CA PHE A 102 -21.42 -8.15 9.74
C PHE A 102 -21.26 -8.45 8.27
N ASP A 103 -21.56 -7.50 7.39
CA ASP A 103 -21.34 -7.68 5.96
C ASP A 103 -19.86 -7.85 5.67
N LYS A 104 -19.58 -8.76 4.77
CA LYS A 104 -18.23 -9.07 4.34
C LYS A 104 -18.23 -9.48 2.88
N LEU A 105 -17.24 -9.03 2.15
CA LEU A 105 -16.96 -9.46 0.79
C LEU A 105 -15.57 -10.11 0.74
N TYR A 106 -15.45 -11.11 -0.12
CA TYR A 106 -14.20 -11.82 -0.37
C TYR A 106 -13.53 -11.28 -1.64
N GLY A 107 -12.21 -11.40 -1.72
CA GLY A 107 -11.46 -11.04 -2.93
C GLY A 107 -11.25 -9.55 -3.14
N ILE A 108 -11.45 -8.71 -2.11
CA ILE A 108 -11.17 -7.26 -2.16
C ILE A 108 -9.71 -7.01 -2.54
N ASP A 109 -8.81 -7.86 -2.07
CA ASP A 109 -7.37 -7.85 -2.38
C ASP A 109 -7.04 -8.02 -3.87
N ARG A 110 -8.03 -8.41 -4.68
CA ARG A 110 -7.88 -8.67 -6.12
C ARG A 110 -8.68 -7.71 -7.00
N THR A 111 -9.22 -6.66 -6.42
CA THR A 111 -10.07 -5.70 -7.13
C THR A 111 -9.30 -4.63 -7.88
N ILE A 112 -8.07 -4.38 -7.46
CA ILE A 112 -7.16 -3.45 -8.12
C ILE A 112 -6.03 -4.27 -8.75
N LYS A 113 -5.77 -4.02 -10.02
CA LYS A 113 -4.66 -4.65 -10.74
C LYS A 113 -3.70 -3.58 -11.24
N LEU A 114 -2.44 -3.95 -11.37
CA LEU A 114 -1.45 -3.15 -12.03
C LEU A 114 -1.20 -3.73 -13.42
N GLU A 115 -1.27 -2.90 -14.43
CA GLU A 115 -1.01 -3.26 -15.83
C GLU A 115 0.19 -2.48 -16.35
N PRO A 116 1.33 -3.15 -16.62
CA PRO A 116 2.48 -2.50 -17.21
C PRO A 116 2.17 -1.93 -18.58
N ASN A 117 2.86 -0.87 -18.98
CA ASN A 117 2.75 -0.30 -20.31
C ASN A 117 3.10 -1.35 -21.39
N LYS A 118 2.51 -1.19 -22.58
CA LYS A 118 2.63 -2.14 -23.67
C LYS A 118 4.08 -2.49 -23.97
N GLY A 119 4.39 -3.79 -23.92
CA GLY A 119 5.73 -4.32 -24.18
C GLY A 119 6.66 -4.32 -22.97
N MET A 120 6.22 -3.80 -21.82
CA MET A 120 6.98 -3.80 -20.58
C MET A 120 6.60 -4.99 -19.71
N LYS A 121 7.57 -5.57 -19.01
CA LYS A 121 7.34 -6.59 -17.98
C LYS A 121 7.26 -5.94 -16.61
N ASP A 122 6.57 -6.56 -15.69
CA ASP A 122 6.42 -6.11 -14.29
C ASP A 122 7.77 -5.74 -13.64
N GLU A 123 8.79 -6.56 -13.87
CA GLU A 123 10.11 -6.38 -13.26
C GLU A 123 10.89 -5.19 -13.84
N GLN A 124 10.39 -4.58 -14.92
CA GLN A 124 10.99 -3.40 -15.56
C GLN A 124 10.41 -2.09 -15.06
N ILE A 125 9.31 -2.14 -14.28
CA ILE A 125 8.66 -0.97 -13.70
C ILE A 125 9.62 -0.26 -12.74
N ARG A 126 9.72 1.08 -12.86
CA ARG A 126 10.56 1.94 -12.02
C ARG A 126 9.86 3.21 -11.55
N SER A 127 8.74 3.56 -12.19
CA SER A 127 7.97 4.76 -11.89
C SER A 127 6.48 4.54 -12.07
N MET A 128 5.67 5.49 -11.64
CA MET A 128 4.22 5.48 -11.86
C MET A 128 3.82 5.67 -13.33
N ASP A 129 4.73 6.18 -14.15
CA ASP A 129 4.48 6.36 -15.60
C ASP A 129 4.60 5.05 -16.39
N ASP A 130 5.15 4.01 -15.76
CA ASP A 130 5.41 2.73 -16.40
C ASP A 130 4.19 1.78 -16.39
N TYR A 131 3.11 2.15 -15.71
CA TYR A 131 1.91 1.31 -15.57
C TYR A 131 0.61 2.11 -15.44
N ALA A 132 -0.49 1.39 -15.54
CA ALA A 132 -1.81 1.86 -15.14
C ALA A 132 -2.38 0.98 -14.03
N LEU A 133 -3.26 1.53 -13.20
CA LEU A 133 -4.07 0.77 -12.27
C LEU A 133 -5.44 0.52 -12.89
N ASP A 134 -5.84 -0.75 -12.97
CA ASP A 134 -7.17 -1.17 -13.42
C ASP A 134 -8.12 -1.31 -12.23
N PHE A 135 -9.16 -0.50 -12.20
CA PHE A 135 -10.21 -0.46 -11.19
C PHE A 135 -11.51 -1.14 -11.62
N THR A 136 -11.54 -1.82 -12.77
CA THR A 136 -12.76 -2.42 -13.33
C THR A 136 -13.45 -3.34 -12.33
N LYS A 137 -12.69 -4.21 -11.67
CA LYS A 137 -13.24 -5.11 -10.66
C LYS A 137 -13.69 -4.40 -9.39
N LEU A 138 -13.04 -3.31 -9.02
CA LEU A 138 -13.47 -2.49 -7.90
C LEU A 138 -14.82 -1.80 -8.20
N LYS A 139 -14.99 -1.29 -9.43
CA LYS A 139 -16.24 -0.69 -9.89
C LYS A 139 -17.36 -1.74 -9.95
N GLU A 140 -17.06 -2.97 -10.33
CA GLU A 140 -18.02 -4.09 -10.27
C GLU A 140 -18.39 -4.44 -8.83
N LEU A 141 -17.39 -4.51 -7.94
CA LEU A 141 -17.60 -4.77 -6.52
C LEU A 141 -18.51 -3.70 -5.88
N ALA A 142 -18.33 -2.44 -6.25
CA ALA A 142 -19.13 -1.32 -5.74
C ALA A 142 -20.65 -1.49 -6.00
N LYS A 143 -21.04 -2.22 -7.03
CA LYS A 143 -22.45 -2.52 -7.34
C LYS A 143 -23.08 -3.52 -6.37
N ASN A 144 -22.30 -4.18 -5.53
CA ASN A 144 -22.81 -5.15 -4.57
C ASN A 144 -23.71 -4.46 -3.53
N ASP A 145 -24.83 -5.11 -3.20
CA ASP A 145 -25.84 -4.56 -2.28
C ASP A 145 -25.35 -4.41 -0.85
N LYS A 146 -24.31 -5.16 -0.45
CA LYS A 146 -23.69 -5.05 0.87
C LYS A 146 -22.85 -3.80 1.06
N ILE A 147 -22.44 -3.16 -0.03
CA ILE A 147 -21.64 -1.93 0.03
C ILE A 147 -22.57 -0.73 0.10
N GLU A 148 -22.40 0.08 1.12
CA GLU A 148 -23.04 1.39 1.24
C GLU A 148 -22.34 2.38 0.33
N LYS A 149 -21.06 2.59 0.56
CA LYS A 149 -20.21 3.48 -0.22
C LYS A 149 -18.73 3.09 -0.17
N ILE A 150 -17.96 3.65 -1.08
CA ILE A 150 -16.50 3.51 -1.15
C ILE A 150 -15.92 4.92 -1.08
N ARG A 151 -15.31 5.25 0.05
CA ARG A 151 -14.59 6.52 0.23
C ARG A 151 -13.15 6.35 -0.20
N PHE A 152 -12.60 7.37 -0.83
CA PHE A 152 -11.21 7.34 -1.25
C PHE A 152 -10.53 8.69 -1.09
N TYR A 153 -9.21 8.64 -0.94
CA TYR A 153 -8.34 9.80 -1.01
C TYR A 153 -7.11 9.48 -1.87
N THR A 154 -6.78 10.38 -2.77
CA THR A 154 -5.60 10.34 -3.60
C THR A 154 -5.24 11.75 -4.07
N GLU A 155 -3.96 12.03 -4.22
CA GLU A 155 -3.44 13.27 -4.81
C GLU A 155 -3.12 13.12 -6.30
N ILE A 156 -3.40 11.92 -6.86
CA ILE A 156 -3.07 11.58 -8.24
C ILE A 156 -4.32 11.71 -9.11
N ASP A 157 -4.36 12.76 -9.93
CA ASP A 157 -5.51 13.04 -10.80
C ASP A 157 -5.91 11.85 -11.68
N LYS A 158 -4.95 11.11 -12.19
CA LYS A 158 -5.19 9.91 -13.01
C LYS A 158 -6.00 8.85 -12.25
N ILE A 159 -5.69 8.62 -10.98
CA ILE A 159 -6.43 7.68 -10.11
C ILE A 159 -7.80 8.26 -9.76
N LYS A 160 -7.86 9.54 -9.40
CA LYS A 160 -9.09 10.25 -9.07
C LYS A 160 -10.11 10.18 -10.20
N ASN A 161 -9.68 10.43 -11.44
CA ASN A 161 -10.55 10.39 -12.61
C ASN A 161 -11.09 8.98 -12.90
N GLU A 162 -10.37 7.93 -12.51
CA GLU A 162 -10.83 6.55 -12.65
C GLU A 162 -11.85 6.14 -11.58
N LEU A 163 -11.75 6.70 -10.37
CA LEU A 163 -12.64 6.37 -9.24
C LEU A 163 -13.92 7.23 -9.29
N ASN A 164 -14.73 7.02 -10.32
CA ASN A 164 -16.02 7.68 -10.51
C ASN A 164 -17.16 6.67 -10.45
N GLY A 165 -18.34 7.10 -10.00
CA GLY A 165 -19.54 6.28 -9.92
C GLY A 165 -20.39 6.62 -8.69
N GLU A 166 -21.62 6.14 -8.68
CA GLU A 166 -22.64 6.49 -7.69
C GLU A 166 -22.23 6.26 -6.23
N LYS A 167 -21.46 5.19 -5.98
CA LYS A 167 -21.01 4.83 -4.62
C LYS A 167 -19.61 5.32 -4.28
N PHE A 168 -18.90 5.98 -5.19
CA PHE A 168 -17.57 6.51 -4.92
C PHE A 168 -17.65 7.94 -4.40
N GLU A 169 -17.01 8.17 -3.26
CA GLU A 169 -17.00 9.46 -2.56
C GLU A 169 -15.56 9.87 -2.25
N GLU A 170 -15.13 10.99 -2.83
CA GLU A 170 -13.83 11.56 -2.47
C GLU A 170 -13.90 12.16 -1.06
N MET A 171 -12.93 11.81 -0.22
CA MET A 171 -12.83 12.32 1.14
C MET A 171 -11.66 13.27 1.31
N SER A 172 -11.73 14.13 2.32
CA SER A 172 -10.59 14.92 2.82
C SER A 172 -9.95 14.20 4.02
N LEU A 173 -8.63 14.33 4.18
CA LEU A 173 -7.87 13.81 5.33
C LEU A 173 -7.65 14.86 6.41
#